data_075cfdff70247edd6fe0655ed1bf2467
#
_entry.id   075cfdff70247edd6fe0655ed1bf2467
#
_cell.length_a   1.000
_cell.length_b   1.000
_cell.length_c   1.000
_cell.angle_alpha   90.00
_cell.angle_beta   90.00
_cell.angle_gamma   90.00
#
_symmetry.space_group_name_H-M   'P 1'
#
loop_
_entity.id
_entity.type
_entity.pdbx_description
1 polymer ?
#
loop_
_entity_poly.entity_id
_entity_poly.type
_entity_poly.pdbx_seq_one_letter_code
_entity_poly.pdbx_strand_id
1 'polypeptide(L)'
;MGKVQFQNCRYLITSAHENGGVLERCDLLVEGNKIKAVGPTTEIQAYRPPEEDLQIIDCSRKIVMPGLIDAHNHVGEVHALLVESWLDTPIQGITDALDRIYWPADGWLTEESAYDLTLFGMVNMIKHGVTTHANASALPHAVYRASVAAGGRAVLLPQMVTSVELHGLDESSHISLTEQTIQKYHNTHDGLIQVGVHPNCTFNNRQSLLRKGMELAIQYDVKYVIHYGETLDEVNSSNTLWAHEGGLVRHLNNLGLLSPRTILIHGTLLNEEEIDLLAETETALVHCPATNAWFGNCANLPYMLKAGLPVGLGTDMPAHNLFNVLLSVLQHQAIMPRKLRGIVPEKIFELATQGGAQVLGLGDEVGSLHPGKLADIVTIDLRYNSSLFPLDSHNLLAMLATNGAGTQVSDSMVNGEFLRIDGAFIHLDEEAIVARAQEWCDIFAEFYATSKQLNQPMTKRLHDDFLMV
;
A
#
# COMPACT_ATOMS: atom_id res chain seq x y z
N MET A 1 8.54 27.09 1.37
CA MET A 1 8.10 26.17 2.46
C MET A 1 8.25 26.90 3.79
N GLY A 2 7.17 26.97 4.55
CA GLY A 2 7.11 27.67 5.84
C GLY A 2 7.66 26.83 6.99
N LYS A 3 7.52 27.37 8.20
CA LYS A 3 7.77 26.64 9.43
C LYS A 3 6.43 26.34 10.09
N VAL A 4 6.23 25.11 10.53
CA VAL A 4 4.98 24.64 11.14
C VAL A 4 5.29 24.02 12.49
N GLN A 5 4.56 24.43 13.53
CA GLN A 5 4.63 23.79 14.85
C GLN A 5 3.29 23.14 15.19
N PHE A 6 3.31 21.82 15.34
CA PHE A 6 2.24 21.09 16.01
C PHE A 6 2.44 21.23 17.49
N GLN A 7 1.62 22.06 18.15
CA GLN A 7 1.82 22.51 19.50
C GLN A 7 0.93 21.75 20.49
N ASN A 8 1.50 21.43 21.66
CA ASN A 8 0.79 20.83 22.80
C ASN A 8 0.04 19.55 22.41
N CYS A 9 0.68 18.68 21.63
CA CYS A 9 0.07 17.43 21.15
C CYS A 9 -0.46 16.60 22.34
N ARG A 10 -1.78 16.28 22.33
CA ARG A 10 -2.35 15.46 23.40
C ARG A 10 -1.63 14.13 23.49
N TYR A 11 -1.38 13.52 22.33
CA TYR A 11 -0.50 12.38 22.14
C TYR A 11 0.33 12.60 20.88
N LEU A 12 1.61 12.28 20.95
CA LEU A 12 2.53 12.34 19.83
C LEU A 12 3.21 10.98 19.69
N ILE A 13 2.92 10.27 18.60
CA ILE A 13 3.55 8.99 18.28
C ILE A 13 4.78 9.28 17.41
N THR A 14 5.97 9.09 17.96
CA THR A 14 7.23 9.30 17.22
C THR A 14 7.60 8.05 16.41
N SER A 15 7.48 6.87 17.04
CA SER A 15 7.68 5.56 16.44
C SER A 15 7.01 4.50 17.33
N ALA A 16 6.73 3.32 16.79
CA ALA A 16 6.16 2.23 17.58
C ALA A 16 7.24 1.40 18.33
N HIS A 17 8.50 1.54 17.96
CA HIS A 17 9.61 0.67 18.41
C HIS A 17 10.32 1.08 19.69
N GLU A 18 10.35 2.36 20.01
CA GLU A 18 11.14 2.83 21.12
C GLU A 18 10.35 2.83 22.43
N ASN A 19 10.98 2.42 23.51
CA ASN A 19 10.41 2.51 24.86
C ASN A 19 9.88 3.92 25.09
N GLY A 20 8.56 4.15 24.91
CA GLY A 20 7.94 5.44 25.02
C GLY A 20 7.72 6.19 23.71
N GLY A 21 7.55 5.50 22.58
CA GLY A 21 7.21 6.11 21.27
C GLY A 21 5.93 6.95 21.26
N VAL A 22 5.16 6.95 22.36
CA VAL A 22 4.03 7.85 22.61
C VAL A 22 4.42 8.87 23.64
N LEU A 23 4.50 10.12 23.24
CA LEU A 23 4.76 11.28 24.11
C LEU A 23 3.44 12.02 24.40
N GLU A 24 3.32 12.61 25.59
CA GLU A 24 2.18 13.44 25.94
C GLU A 24 2.60 14.91 26.09
N ARG A 25 1.75 15.83 25.61
CA ARG A 25 1.93 17.28 25.74
C ARG A 25 3.31 17.77 25.26
N CYS A 26 3.72 17.21 24.13
CA CYS A 26 4.95 17.57 23.44
C CYS A 26 4.63 18.35 22.17
N ASP A 27 5.65 18.97 21.61
CA ASP A 27 5.56 19.71 20.35
C ASP A 27 6.39 19.01 19.27
N LEU A 28 6.02 19.24 18.02
CA LEU A 28 6.78 18.87 16.85
C LEU A 28 6.96 20.10 15.97
N LEU A 29 8.19 20.39 15.57
CA LEU A 29 8.54 21.50 14.68
C LEU A 29 8.97 20.97 13.31
N VAL A 30 8.35 21.49 12.27
CA VAL A 30 8.72 21.27 10.87
C VAL A 30 9.39 22.52 10.31
N GLU A 31 10.49 22.36 9.58
CA GLU A 31 11.17 23.40 8.84
C GLU A 31 11.38 22.96 7.39
N GLY A 32 10.72 23.63 6.45
CA GLY A 32 10.68 23.22 5.07
C GLY A 32 9.91 21.89 4.93
N ASN A 33 10.55 20.87 4.34
CA ASN A 33 9.95 19.55 4.21
C ASN A 33 10.43 18.54 5.28
N LYS A 34 11.16 19.00 6.32
CA LYS A 34 11.75 18.10 7.32
C LYS A 34 11.29 18.38 8.73
N ILE A 35 11.22 17.33 9.52
CA ILE A 35 11.06 17.40 10.95
C ILE A 35 12.35 17.98 11.56
N LYS A 36 12.23 19.12 12.23
CA LYS A 36 13.36 19.84 12.84
C LYS A 36 13.62 19.39 14.27
N ALA A 37 12.56 19.24 15.04
CA ALA A 37 12.66 18.90 16.46
C ALA A 37 11.34 18.28 16.95
N VAL A 38 11.45 17.42 17.96
CA VAL A 38 10.34 16.74 18.65
C VAL A 38 10.68 16.68 20.13
N GLY A 39 9.77 17.05 21.01
CA GLY A 39 9.99 16.98 22.45
C GLY A 39 9.14 17.92 23.26
N PRO A 40 9.48 18.12 24.55
CA PRO A 40 8.78 19.05 25.43
C PRO A 40 8.77 20.46 24.83
N THR A 41 7.66 21.19 25.02
CA THR A 41 7.50 22.57 24.50
C THR A 41 8.68 23.49 24.92
N THR A 42 9.21 23.33 26.12
CA THR A 42 10.36 24.14 26.61
C THR A 42 11.64 23.91 25.80
N GLU A 43 11.85 22.69 25.30
CA GLU A 43 13.02 22.37 24.48
C GLU A 43 12.81 22.85 23.04
N ILE A 44 11.60 22.73 22.51
CA ILE A 44 11.27 23.17 21.15
C ILE A 44 11.38 24.69 21.02
N GLN A 45 11.14 25.45 22.08
CA GLN A 45 11.32 26.92 22.09
C GLN A 45 12.71 27.35 21.65
N ALA A 46 13.75 26.56 21.93
CA ALA A 46 15.13 26.85 21.50
C ALA A 46 15.32 26.82 19.96
N TYR A 47 14.46 26.15 19.26
CA TYR A 47 14.46 26.01 17.78
C TYR A 47 13.40 26.87 17.11
N ARG A 48 12.57 27.58 17.92
CA ARG A 48 11.41 28.32 17.41
C ARG A 48 11.88 29.55 16.63
N PRO A 49 11.41 29.75 15.39
CA PRO A 49 11.66 31.00 14.65
C PRO A 49 10.86 32.15 15.24
N PRO A 50 11.06 33.40 14.73
CA PRO A 50 10.15 34.49 15.02
C PRO A 50 8.70 34.11 14.69
N GLU A 51 7.74 34.62 15.51
CA GLU A 51 6.32 34.24 15.38
C GLU A 51 5.72 34.59 14.01
N GLU A 52 6.25 35.60 13.35
CA GLU A 52 5.79 36.08 12.02
C GLU A 52 5.97 35.04 10.90
N ASP A 53 6.90 34.07 11.08
CA ASP A 53 7.22 33.04 10.10
C ASP A 53 6.72 31.64 10.51
N LEU A 54 5.89 31.52 11.55
CA LEU A 54 5.50 30.25 12.13
C LEU A 54 4.00 30.01 12.08
N GLN A 55 3.57 28.99 11.35
CA GLN A 55 2.21 28.47 11.45
C GLN A 55 2.10 27.55 12.68
N ILE A 56 1.12 27.81 13.54
CA ILE A 56 0.87 26.98 14.74
C ILE A 56 -0.41 26.19 14.54
N ILE A 57 -0.31 24.87 14.73
CA ILE A 57 -1.46 23.95 14.76
C ILE A 57 -1.65 23.52 16.23
N ASP A 58 -2.75 23.91 16.84
CA ASP A 58 -3.11 23.45 18.18
C ASP A 58 -3.52 21.98 18.18
N CYS A 59 -2.72 21.16 18.83
CA CYS A 59 -2.91 19.73 18.96
C CYS A 59 -3.31 19.28 20.38
N SER A 60 -3.80 20.20 21.22
CA SER A 60 -4.20 19.92 22.61
C SER A 60 -5.29 18.84 22.74
N ARG A 61 -6.01 18.55 21.67
CA ARG A 61 -7.03 17.50 21.54
C ARG A 61 -6.76 16.54 20.38
N LYS A 62 -5.54 16.52 19.86
CA LYS A 62 -5.18 15.67 18.71
C LYS A 62 -4.13 14.63 19.08
N ILE A 63 -4.22 13.48 18.40
CA ILE A 63 -3.11 12.56 18.25
C ILE A 63 -2.33 13.06 17.03
N VAL A 64 -1.00 13.18 17.16
CA VAL A 64 -0.08 13.46 16.05
C VAL A 64 0.74 12.20 15.81
N MET A 65 0.80 11.72 14.58
CA MET A 65 1.47 10.46 14.25
C MET A 65 2.11 10.50 12.87
N PRO A 66 3.05 9.57 12.56
CA PRO A 66 3.54 9.39 11.20
C PRO A 66 2.38 9.06 10.28
N GLY A 67 2.46 9.54 9.04
CA GLY A 67 1.57 9.08 8.00
C GLY A 67 1.65 7.56 7.83
N LEU A 68 0.50 6.92 7.62
CA LEU A 68 0.42 5.50 7.34
C LEU A 68 0.96 5.21 5.93
N ILE A 69 1.55 4.04 5.77
CA ILE A 69 2.17 3.59 4.53
C ILE A 69 1.47 2.33 4.03
N ASP A 70 0.76 2.47 2.94
CA ASP A 70 0.10 1.39 2.23
C ASP A 70 1.07 0.80 1.20
N ALA A 71 1.73 -0.29 1.59
CA ALA A 71 2.82 -0.85 0.81
C ALA A 71 2.37 -1.63 -0.44
N HIS A 72 1.07 -1.84 -0.63
CA HIS A 72 0.49 -2.42 -1.84
C HIS A 72 -1.01 -2.15 -1.94
N ASN A 73 -1.45 -1.66 -3.09
CA ASN A 73 -2.87 -1.47 -3.41
C ASN A 73 -3.12 -1.41 -4.93
N HIS A 74 -4.41 -1.45 -5.28
CA HIS A 74 -4.97 -1.23 -6.61
C HIS A 74 -5.96 -0.07 -6.58
N VAL A 75 -5.51 1.10 -6.18
CA VAL A 75 -6.35 2.24 -5.78
C VAL A 75 -7.32 2.75 -6.85
N GLY A 76 -6.99 2.55 -8.13
CA GLY A 76 -7.83 2.95 -9.27
C GLY A 76 -8.90 1.93 -9.69
N GLU A 77 -8.96 0.76 -9.04
CA GLU A 77 -9.78 -0.36 -9.48
C GLU A 77 -11.09 -0.52 -8.68
N VAL A 78 -11.56 0.55 -8.03
CA VAL A 78 -12.77 0.51 -7.17
C VAL A 78 -14.03 0.01 -7.88
N HIS A 79 -14.12 0.22 -9.21
CA HIS A 79 -15.22 -0.27 -10.04
C HIS A 79 -15.28 -1.81 -10.14
N ALA A 80 -14.16 -2.51 -9.89
CA ALA A 80 -14.12 -3.97 -9.86
C ALA A 80 -15.06 -4.56 -8.78
N LEU A 81 -15.33 -3.82 -7.69
CA LEU A 81 -16.29 -4.22 -6.65
C LEU A 81 -17.71 -4.44 -7.17
N LEU A 82 -18.09 -3.73 -8.23
CA LEU A 82 -19.41 -3.90 -8.86
C LEU A 82 -19.51 -5.28 -9.50
N VAL A 83 -18.46 -5.74 -10.17
CA VAL A 83 -18.42 -7.06 -10.82
C VAL A 83 -18.61 -8.16 -9.79
N GLU A 84 -17.87 -8.07 -8.68
CA GLU A 84 -17.96 -9.03 -7.60
C GLU A 84 -19.40 -9.19 -7.09
N SER A 85 -20.08 -8.08 -6.84
CA SER A 85 -21.46 -8.08 -6.34
C SER A 85 -22.49 -8.71 -7.31
N TRP A 86 -22.11 -8.89 -8.58
CA TRP A 86 -22.98 -9.45 -9.63
C TRP A 86 -22.61 -10.87 -10.06
N LEU A 87 -21.67 -11.50 -9.38
CA LEU A 87 -21.30 -12.88 -9.68
C LEU A 87 -22.38 -13.85 -9.23
N ASP A 88 -22.76 -14.75 -10.12
CA ASP A 88 -23.79 -15.78 -9.84
C ASP A 88 -23.24 -16.94 -9.00
N THR A 89 -21.91 -17.07 -8.91
CA THR A 89 -21.22 -18.14 -8.18
C THR A 89 -20.02 -17.58 -7.43
N PRO A 90 -19.70 -18.13 -6.25
CA PRO A 90 -18.52 -17.68 -5.49
C PRO A 90 -17.22 -17.82 -6.28
N ILE A 91 -16.27 -16.92 -6.03
CA ILE A 91 -14.90 -17.00 -6.52
C ILE A 91 -14.19 -18.19 -5.89
N GLN A 92 -13.44 -18.96 -6.69
CA GLN A 92 -12.77 -20.18 -6.25
C GLN A 92 -11.30 -19.97 -5.87
N GLY A 93 -10.69 -18.86 -6.30
CA GLY A 93 -9.30 -18.51 -6.05
C GLY A 93 -8.87 -17.34 -6.93
N ILE A 94 -7.58 -16.98 -6.89
CA ILE A 94 -7.09 -15.80 -7.60
C ILE A 94 -7.19 -15.91 -9.12
N THR A 95 -6.98 -17.09 -9.69
CA THR A 95 -7.11 -17.29 -11.14
C THR A 95 -8.54 -17.04 -11.62
N ASP A 96 -9.54 -17.52 -10.86
CA ASP A 96 -10.95 -17.27 -11.14
C ASP A 96 -11.33 -15.80 -10.93
N ALA A 97 -10.76 -15.15 -9.90
CA ALA A 97 -10.98 -13.72 -9.64
C ALA A 97 -10.39 -12.84 -10.75
N LEU A 98 -9.18 -13.12 -11.18
CA LEU A 98 -8.54 -12.42 -12.31
C LEU A 98 -9.39 -12.49 -13.57
N ASP A 99 -9.89 -13.69 -13.91
CA ASP A 99 -10.67 -13.89 -15.14
C ASP A 99 -12.05 -13.25 -15.12
N ARG A 100 -12.69 -13.27 -13.96
CA ARG A 100 -14.12 -12.89 -13.86
C ARG A 100 -14.31 -11.47 -13.34
N ILE A 101 -13.31 -10.90 -12.66
CA ILE A 101 -13.40 -9.57 -12.04
C ILE A 101 -12.31 -8.65 -12.61
N TYR A 102 -11.04 -8.97 -12.31
CA TYR A 102 -9.97 -7.98 -12.44
C TYR A 102 -9.57 -7.71 -13.90
N TRP A 103 -9.33 -8.74 -14.73
CA TRP A 103 -9.02 -8.50 -16.15
C TRP A 103 -10.14 -7.80 -16.91
N PRO A 104 -11.44 -8.15 -16.70
CA PRO A 104 -12.53 -7.36 -17.24
C PRO A 104 -12.55 -5.90 -16.79
N ALA A 105 -12.29 -5.64 -15.53
CA ALA A 105 -12.27 -4.29 -14.99
C ALA A 105 -11.06 -3.49 -15.53
N ASP A 106 -9.85 -4.06 -15.47
CA ASP A 106 -8.64 -3.44 -15.99
C ASP A 106 -8.72 -3.13 -17.48
N GLY A 107 -9.17 -4.11 -18.26
CA GLY A 107 -9.28 -3.97 -19.72
C GLY A 107 -10.28 -2.90 -20.16
N TRP A 108 -11.22 -2.51 -19.32
CA TRP A 108 -12.18 -1.44 -19.57
C TRP A 108 -11.60 -0.05 -19.29
N LEU A 109 -10.63 0.07 -18.40
CA LEU A 109 -10.07 1.37 -18.03
C LEU A 109 -9.50 2.12 -19.23
N THR A 110 -9.69 3.42 -19.20
CA THR A 110 -9.02 4.40 -20.06
C THR A 110 -8.11 5.28 -19.21
N GLU A 111 -7.21 6.04 -19.83
CA GLU A 111 -6.37 7.01 -19.11
C GLU A 111 -7.21 8.02 -18.28
N GLU A 112 -8.40 8.37 -18.75
CA GLU A 112 -9.29 9.32 -18.05
C GLU A 112 -10.00 8.64 -16.88
N SER A 113 -10.66 7.49 -17.08
CA SER A 113 -11.33 6.78 -16.00
C SER A 113 -10.35 6.31 -14.92
N ALA A 114 -9.16 5.81 -15.31
CA ALA A 114 -8.13 5.43 -14.37
C ALA A 114 -7.61 6.62 -13.54
N TYR A 115 -7.46 7.80 -14.15
CA TYR A 115 -7.10 9.02 -13.43
C TYR A 115 -8.15 9.39 -12.38
N ASP A 116 -9.42 9.49 -12.78
CA ASP A 116 -10.50 9.92 -11.89
C ASP A 116 -10.74 8.92 -10.75
N LEU A 117 -10.74 7.61 -11.06
CA LEU A 117 -10.90 6.56 -10.04
C LEU A 117 -9.71 6.48 -9.10
N THR A 118 -8.48 6.65 -9.59
CA THR A 118 -7.28 6.72 -8.74
C THR A 118 -7.34 7.94 -7.83
N LEU A 119 -7.72 9.11 -8.34
CA LEU A 119 -7.84 10.33 -7.55
C LEU A 119 -8.89 10.16 -6.44
N PHE A 120 -10.02 9.54 -6.74
CA PHE A 120 -11.04 9.18 -5.74
C PHE A 120 -10.47 8.27 -4.65
N GLY A 121 -9.78 7.21 -5.03
CA GLY A 121 -9.15 6.30 -4.08
C GLY A 121 -8.12 7.01 -3.19
N MET A 122 -7.29 7.89 -3.76
CA MET A 122 -6.31 8.68 -3.00
C MET A 122 -6.95 9.65 -2.02
N VAL A 123 -8.06 10.30 -2.39
CA VAL A 123 -8.85 11.12 -1.45
C VAL A 123 -9.26 10.30 -0.24
N ASN A 124 -9.76 9.07 -0.45
CA ASN A 124 -10.13 8.18 0.66
C ASN A 124 -8.92 7.74 1.49
N MET A 125 -7.80 7.41 0.85
CA MET A 125 -6.55 7.05 1.55
C MET A 125 -6.06 8.18 2.44
N ILE A 126 -5.98 9.41 1.92
CA ILE A 126 -5.56 10.61 2.68
C ILE A 126 -6.50 10.86 3.86
N LYS A 127 -7.82 10.71 3.70
CA LYS A 127 -8.81 10.83 4.78
C LYS A 127 -8.59 9.81 5.90
N HIS A 128 -7.99 8.66 5.59
CA HIS A 128 -7.69 7.61 6.55
C HIS A 128 -6.20 7.56 6.95
N GLY A 129 -5.47 8.66 6.69
CA GLY A 129 -4.12 8.87 7.20
C GLY A 129 -3.00 8.23 6.40
N VAL A 130 -3.26 7.71 5.21
CA VAL A 130 -2.22 7.22 4.31
C VAL A 130 -1.54 8.41 3.63
N THR A 131 -0.22 8.52 3.78
CA THR A 131 0.62 9.55 3.13
C THR A 131 1.49 8.99 2.03
N THR A 132 1.77 7.68 2.07
CA THR A 132 2.58 6.96 1.10
C THR A 132 1.86 5.69 0.66
N HIS A 133 1.84 5.43 -0.64
CA HIS A 133 1.24 4.20 -1.17
C HIS A 133 2.05 3.60 -2.32
N ALA A 134 1.96 2.27 -2.51
CA ALA A 134 2.50 1.57 -3.67
C ALA A 134 1.34 1.00 -4.49
N ASN A 135 1.17 1.51 -5.71
CA ASN A 135 0.01 1.21 -6.54
C ASN A 135 0.38 0.41 -7.79
N ALA A 136 -0.20 -0.78 -7.92
CA ALA A 136 -0.14 -1.59 -9.12
C ALA A 136 -1.24 -1.16 -10.10
N SER A 137 -0.88 -0.91 -11.38
CA SER A 137 -1.83 -0.50 -12.40
C SER A 137 -1.31 -0.76 -13.81
N ALA A 138 -2.21 -1.13 -14.71
CA ALA A 138 -1.93 -1.23 -16.14
C ALA A 138 -1.74 0.14 -16.82
N LEU A 139 -2.24 1.22 -16.19
CA LEU A 139 -2.19 2.61 -16.71
C LEU A 139 -1.35 3.53 -15.79
N PRO A 140 -0.03 3.34 -15.71
CA PRO A 140 0.83 4.03 -14.75
C PRO A 140 0.88 5.56 -14.95
N HIS A 141 0.59 6.06 -16.16
CA HIS A 141 0.52 7.49 -16.42
C HIS A 141 -0.69 8.15 -15.75
N ALA A 142 -1.84 7.49 -15.76
CA ALA A 142 -3.02 7.96 -15.04
C ALA A 142 -2.76 8.02 -13.53
N VAL A 143 -2.14 6.97 -12.96
CA VAL A 143 -1.76 6.92 -11.54
C VAL A 143 -0.78 8.03 -11.18
N TYR A 144 0.24 8.26 -12.02
CA TYR A 144 1.18 9.38 -11.84
C TYR A 144 0.44 10.72 -11.74
N ARG A 145 -0.43 11.02 -12.71
CA ARG A 145 -1.18 12.29 -12.75
C ARG A 145 -2.06 12.45 -11.51
N ALA A 146 -2.77 11.41 -11.09
CA ALA A 146 -3.62 11.42 -9.90
C ALA A 146 -2.79 11.62 -8.62
N SER A 147 -1.63 10.95 -8.51
CA SER A 147 -0.73 11.08 -7.35
C SER A 147 -0.19 12.50 -7.22
N VAL A 148 0.22 13.11 -8.33
CA VAL A 148 0.67 14.51 -8.34
C VAL A 148 -0.47 15.46 -7.98
N ALA A 149 -1.67 15.24 -8.52
CA ALA A 149 -2.84 16.06 -8.21
C ALA A 149 -3.27 15.97 -6.74
N ALA A 150 -3.19 14.77 -6.15
CA ALA A 150 -3.52 14.54 -4.74
C ALA A 150 -2.42 15.00 -3.78
N GLY A 151 -1.17 15.11 -4.24
CA GLY A 151 -0.02 15.48 -3.43
C GLY A 151 0.50 14.37 -2.51
N GLY A 152 0.00 13.14 -2.65
CA GLY A 152 0.46 11.97 -1.89
C GLY A 152 1.77 11.40 -2.42
N ARG A 153 2.58 10.78 -1.53
CA ARG A 153 3.78 10.04 -1.94
C ARG A 153 3.39 8.71 -2.57
N ALA A 154 3.93 8.40 -3.76
CA ALA A 154 3.54 7.21 -4.52
C ALA A 154 4.74 6.43 -5.04
N VAL A 155 4.64 5.10 -4.96
CA VAL A 155 5.47 4.15 -5.71
C VAL A 155 4.60 3.57 -6.82
N LEU A 156 4.86 3.96 -8.05
CA LEU A 156 4.14 3.47 -9.22
C LEU A 156 4.67 2.08 -9.59
N LEU A 157 3.77 1.13 -9.75
CA LEU A 157 4.06 -0.24 -10.11
C LEU A 157 3.39 -0.58 -11.46
N PRO A 158 4.02 -0.26 -12.61
CA PRO A 158 3.50 -0.61 -13.92
C PRO A 158 3.28 -2.11 -14.03
N GLN A 159 2.03 -2.52 -14.21
CA GLN A 159 1.65 -3.92 -14.25
C GLN A 159 2.11 -4.56 -15.56
N MET A 160 2.88 -5.63 -15.45
CA MET A 160 3.30 -6.44 -16.59
C MET A 160 2.61 -7.81 -16.52
N VAL A 161 1.94 -8.19 -17.59
CA VAL A 161 1.23 -9.48 -17.69
C VAL A 161 1.33 -10.01 -19.11
N THR A 162 1.53 -11.32 -19.26
CA THR A 162 1.65 -11.96 -20.58
C THR A 162 0.58 -13.02 -20.86
N SER A 163 -0.24 -13.39 -19.86
CA SER A 163 -1.32 -14.38 -20.02
C SER A 163 -2.58 -13.82 -20.69
N VAL A 164 -2.75 -12.51 -20.66
CA VAL A 164 -3.88 -11.82 -21.27
C VAL A 164 -3.38 -10.60 -22.07
N GLU A 165 -4.13 -10.21 -23.08
CA GLU A 165 -3.88 -8.97 -23.81
C GLU A 165 -4.62 -7.83 -23.11
N LEU A 166 -3.90 -7.06 -22.28
CA LEU A 166 -4.41 -5.83 -21.68
C LEU A 166 -3.94 -4.62 -22.49
N HIS A 167 -4.87 -3.77 -22.89
CA HIS A 167 -4.58 -2.53 -23.64
C HIS A 167 -3.74 -2.76 -24.92
N GLY A 168 -3.79 -3.96 -25.52
CA GLY A 168 -3.03 -4.31 -26.71
C GLY A 168 -1.52 -4.46 -26.51
N LEU A 169 -1.06 -4.62 -25.27
CA LEU A 169 0.36 -4.75 -24.94
C LEU A 169 0.83 -6.21 -25.02
N ASP A 170 1.94 -6.43 -25.71
CA ASP A 170 2.71 -7.67 -25.68
C ASP A 170 3.85 -7.59 -24.64
N GLU A 171 4.62 -8.68 -24.49
CA GLU A 171 5.74 -8.75 -23.53
C GLU A 171 6.75 -7.59 -23.73
N SER A 172 7.11 -7.29 -24.97
CA SER A 172 8.08 -6.25 -25.27
C SER A 172 7.54 -4.85 -24.98
N SER A 173 6.26 -4.65 -25.19
CA SER A 173 5.55 -3.41 -24.91
C SER A 173 5.42 -3.16 -23.40
N HIS A 174 5.13 -4.19 -22.61
CA HIS A 174 5.12 -4.09 -21.13
C HIS A 174 6.48 -3.69 -20.57
N ILE A 175 7.57 -4.31 -21.08
CA ILE A 175 8.94 -3.96 -20.68
C ILE A 175 9.26 -2.51 -21.05
N SER A 176 8.94 -2.11 -22.28
CA SER A 176 9.17 -0.75 -22.77
C SER A 176 8.35 0.28 -21.98
N LEU A 177 7.08 0.00 -21.66
CA LEU A 177 6.23 0.88 -20.85
C LEU A 177 6.80 1.06 -19.44
N THR A 178 7.23 -0.04 -18.81
CA THR A 178 7.85 0.00 -17.49
C THR A 178 9.13 0.82 -17.49
N GLU A 179 10.03 0.58 -18.46
CA GLU A 179 11.27 1.33 -18.58
C GLU A 179 11.02 2.82 -18.83
N GLN A 180 10.11 3.17 -19.73
CA GLN A 180 9.72 4.57 -19.99
C GLN A 180 9.11 5.23 -18.75
N THR A 181 8.31 4.49 -17.98
CA THR A 181 7.71 4.99 -16.73
C THR A 181 8.80 5.29 -15.70
N ILE A 182 9.81 4.41 -15.56
CA ILE A 182 10.96 4.65 -14.68
C ILE A 182 11.71 5.89 -15.13
N GLN A 183 12.12 5.95 -16.40
CA GLN A 183 12.90 7.06 -16.95
C GLN A 183 12.19 8.41 -16.83
N LYS A 184 10.88 8.43 -16.94
CA LYS A 184 10.09 9.67 -16.96
C LYS A 184 9.68 10.16 -15.58
N TYR A 185 9.37 9.23 -14.65
CA TYR A 185 8.69 9.59 -13.41
C TYR A 185 9.46 9.24 -12.14
N HIS A 186 10.42 8.29 -12.20
CA HIS A 186 11.15 7.89 -11.00
C HIS A 186 11.91 9.08 -10.41
N ASN A 187 11.79 9.25 -9.10
CA ASN A 187 12.43 10.30 -8.32
C ASN A 187 12.07 11.75 -8.75
N THR A 188 10.86 11.94 -9.32
CA THR A 188 10.32 13.27 -9.63
C THR A 188 9.60 13.89 -8.44
N HIS A 189 9.28 15.20 -8.54
CA HIS A 189 8.61 15.97 -7.47
C HIS A 189 9.36 15.86 -6.12
N ASP A 190 10.67 16.12 -6.15
CA ASP A 190 11.55 16.04 -4.97
C ASP A 190 11.50 14.68 -4.26
N GLY A 191 11.44 13.58 -5.04
CA GLY A 191 11.37 12.23 -4.54
C GLY A 191 9.98 11.77 -4.09
N LEU A 192 8.95 12.57 -4.32
CA LEU A 192 7.56 12.20 -3.98
C LEU A 192 7.06 11.02 -4.81
N ILE A 193 7.48 10.94 -6.08
CA ILE A 193 7.10 9.87 -7.00
C ILE A 193 8.28 8.93 -7.22
N GLN A 194 8.09 7.68 -6.88
CA GLN A 194 9.00 6.57 -7.14
C GLN A 194 8.37 5.61 -8.15
N VAL A 195 9.17 4.77 -8.79
CA VAL A 195 8.67 3.73 -9.69
C VAL A 195 9.38 2.42 -9.36
N GLY A 196 8.64 1.32 -9.32
CA GLY A 196 9.17 -0.03 -9.24
C GLY A 196 8.85 -0.84 -10.49
N VAL A 197 9.32 -2.07 -10.55
CA VAL A 197 9.02 -3.05 -11.59
C VAL A 197 8.01 -4.05 -11.03
N HIS A 198 6.91 -4.30 -11.74
CA HIS A 198 5.84 -5.15 -11.23
C HIS A 198 5.36 -6.19 -12.26
N PRO A 199 6.04 -7.33 -12.40
CA PRO A 199 5.48 -8.47 -13.11
C PRO A 199 4.37 -9.09 -12.25
N ASN A 200 3.15 -8.75 -12.53
CA ASN A 200 1.93 -9.03 -11.75
C ASN A 200 2.03 -10.28 -10.84
N CYS A 201 1.99 -11.50 -11.44
CA CYS A 201 2.13 -12.76 -10.70
C CYS A 201 3.15 -13.68 -11.38
N THR A 202 3.60 -14.71 -10.65
CA THR A 202 4.50 -15.74 -11.18
C THR A 202 3.82 -16.64 -12.21
N PHE A 203 2.54 -16.95 -11.99
CA PHE A 203 1.78 -17.91 -12.81
C PHE A 203 1.17 -17.30 -14.08
N ASN A 204 1.12 -15.98 -14.21
CA ASN A 204 0.56 -15.29 -15.37
C ASN A 204 1.62 -14.60 -16.25
N ASN A 205 2.89 -14.94 -16.01
CA ASN A 205 4.01 -14.38 -16.74
C ASN A 205 5.02 -15.44 -17.18
N ARG A 206 5.60 -15.25 -18.36
CA ARG A 206 6.74 -16.05 -18.82
C ARG A 206 7.98 -15.73 -18.01
N GLN A 207 8.85 -16.73 -17.82
CA GLN A 207 10.14 -16.55 -17.13
C GLN A 207 11.02 -15.47 -17.79
N SER A 208 10.92 -15.32 -19.12
CA SER A 208 11.61 -14.27 -19.88
C SER A 208 11.26 -12.89 -19.36
N LEU A 209 9.97 -12.61 -19.15
CA LEU A 209 9.50 -11.33 -18.60
C LEU A 209 9.93 -11.15 -17.14
N LEU A 210 9.84 -12.20 -16.31
CA LEU A 210 10.29 -12.14 -14.91
C LEU A 210 11.77 -11.77 -14.81
N ARG A 211 12.64 -12.42 -15.62
CA ARG A 211 14.09 -12.11 -15.65
C ARG A 211 14.37 -10.69 -16.16
N LYS A 212 13.74 -10.28 -17.27
CA LYS A 212 13.91 -8.94 -17.82
C LYS A 212 13.41 -7.86 -16.87
N GLY A 213 12.31 -8.12 -16.14
CA GLY A 213 11.85 -7.23 -15.07
C GLY A 213 12.92 -7.05 -13.98
N MET A 214 13.58 -8.14 -13.55
CA MET A 214 14.67 -8.06 -12.58
C MET A 214 15.88 -7.31 -13.15
N GLU A 215 16.23 -7.52 -14.42
CA GLU A 215 17.30 -6.77 -15.08
C GLU A 215 17.02 -5.26 -15.06
N LEU A 216 15.78 -4.84 -15.37
CA LEU A 216 15.37 -3.43 -15.25
C LEU A 216 15.47 -2.93 -13.81
N ALA A 217 15.01 -3.71 -12.83
CA ALA A 217 15.07 -3.33 -11.43
C ALA A 217 16.51 -3.14 -10.94
N ILE A 218 17.44 -3.96 -11.41
CA ILE A 218 18.88 -3.83 -11.14
C ILE A 218 19.46 -2.59 -11.87
N GLN A 219 19.14 -2.43 -13.16
CA GLN A 219 19.67 -1.34 -13.99
C GLN A 219 19.32 0.04 -13.45
N TYR A 220 18.11 0.21 -12.96
CA TYR A 220 17.58 1.50 -12.48
C TYR A 220 17.59 1.65 -10.95
N ASP A 221 18.10 0.66 -10.24
CA ASP A 221 18.14 0.61 -8.76
C ASP A 221 16.77 0.81 -8.11
N VAL A 222 15.74 0.14 -8.63
CA VAL A 222 14.36 0.19 -8.14
C VAL A 222 13.90 -1.15 -7.56
N LYS A 223 12.77 -1.14 -6.84
CA LYS A 223 12.18 -2.37 -6.28
C LYS A 223 11.56 -3.25 -7.38
N TYR A 224 11.62 -4.57 -7.15
CA TYR A 224 10.96 -5.61 -7.94
C TYR A 224 9.84 -6.20 -7.09
N VAL A 225 8.59 -6.01 -7.50
CA VAL A 225 7.40 -6.32 -6.69
C VAL A 225 6.55 -7.35 -7.43
N ILE A 226 6.14 -8.43 -6.76
CA ILE A 226 5.39 -9.51 -7.42
C ILE A 226 4.42 -10.18 -6.45
N HIS A 227 3.19 -10.48 -6.90
CA HIS A 227 2.24 -11.28 -6.12
C HIS A 227 2.70 -12.72 -6.02
N TYR A 228 2.56 -13.29 -4.84
CA TYR A 228 2.94 -14.65 -4.54
C TYR A 228 2.14 -15.24 -3.37
N GLY A 229 1.63 -16.45 -3.57
CA GLY A 229 1.05 -17.24 -2.50
C GLY A 229 -0.21 -16.64 -1.92
N GLU A 230 -1.05 -16.05 -2.75
CA GLU A 230 -2.30 -15.44 -2.35
C GLU A 230 -3.38 -16.50 -2.08
N THR A 231 -3.51 -17.50 -2.96
CA THR A 231 -4.54 -18.53 -2.86
C THR A 231 -4.00 -19.93 -3.05
N LEU A 232 -4.75 -20.93 -2.56
CA LEU A 232 -4.32 -22.33 -2.54
C LEU A 232 -4.21 -22.93 -3.96
N ASP A 233 -5.05 -22.50 -4.90
CA ASP A 233 -5.01 -22.95 -6.30
C ASP A 233 -3.71 -22.50 -6.98
N GLU A 234 -3.29 -21.26 -6.78
CA GLU A 234 -2.01 -20.72 -7.27
C GLU A 234 -0.83 -21.53 -6.71
N VAL A 235 -0.76 -21.65 -5.38
CA VAL A 235 0.39 -22.29 -4.71
C VAL A 235 0.49 -23.77 -5.08
N ASN A 236 -0.63 -24.50 -5.11
CA ASN A 236 -0.64 -25.93 -5.48
C ASN A 236 -0.20 -26.14 -6.93
N SER A 237 -0.70 -25.32 -7.86
CA SER A 237 -0.33 -25.40 -9.26
C SER A 237 1.14 -25.08 -9.46
N SER A 238 1.62 -24.00 -8.87
CA SER A 238 3.01 -23.56 -8.96
C SER A 238 3.97 -24.54 -8.29
N ASN A 239 3.66 -25.03 -7.10
CA ASN A 239 4.50 -26.01 -6.41
C ASN A 239 4.53 -27.37 -7.10
N THR A 240 3.42 -27.77 -7.75
CA THR A 240 3.41 -29.00 -8.58
C THR A 240 4.32 -28.82 -9.79
N LEU A 241 4.25 -27.71 -10.47
CA LEU A 241 5.08 -27.40 -11.64
C LEU A 241 6.57 -27.41 -11.28
N TRP A 242 6.95 -26.79 -10.15
CA TRP A 242 8.34 -26.64 -9.71
C TRP A 242 8.77 -27.63 -8.62
N ALA A 243 8.03 -28.73 -8.44
CA ALA A 243 8.35 -29.76 -7.44
C ALA A 243 9.77 -30.32 -7.58
N HIS A 244 10.29 -30.41 -8.81
CA HIS A 244 11.65 -30.89 -9.08
C HIS A 244 12.75 -29.94 -8.60
N GLU A 245 12.42 -28.66 -8.33
CA GLU A 245 13.31 -27.65 -7.74
C GLU A 245 13.06 -27.43 -6.24
N GLY A 246 12.06 -28.10 -5.65
CA GLY A 246 11.66 -27.94 -4.26
C GLY A 246 10.61 -26.87 -4.02
N GLY A 247 9.83 -26.54 -5.05
CA GLY A 247 8.71 -25.59 -5.00
C GLY A 247 9.04 -24.22 -5.62
N LEU A 248 8.03 -23.36 -5.67
CA LEU A 248 8.12 -22.08 -6.39
C LEU A 248 9.12 -21.12 -5.74
N VAL A 249 9.19 -21.01 -4.42
CA VAL A 249 10.15 -20.08 -3.75
C VAL A 249 11.59 -20.43 -4.10
N ARG A 250 11.93 -21.74 -4.08
CA ARG A 250 13.27 -22.20 -4.49
C ARG A 250 13.52 -21.95 -5.98
N HIS A 251 12.51 -22.14 -6.81
CA HIS A 251 12.59 -21.80 -8.23
C HIS A 251 12.88 -20.31 -8.44
N LEU A 252 12.16 -19.40 -7.77
CA LEU A 252 12.42 -17.95 -7.83
C LEU A 252 13.86 -17.62 -7.38
N ASN A 253 14.36 -18.28 -6.34
CA ASN A 253 15.73 -18.12 -5.90
C ASN A 253 16.73 -18.58 -6.97
N ASN A 254 16.51 -19.74 -7.61
CA ASN A 254 17.34 -20.26 -8.70
C ASN A 254 17.34 -19.35 -9.93
N LEU A 255 16.23 -18.63 -10.16
CA LEU A 255 16.12 -17.61 -11.20
C LEU A 255 16.87 -16.30 -10.84
N GLY A 256 17.35 -16.15 -9.61
CA GLY A 256 17.96 -14.90 -9.11
C GLY A 256 16.95 -13.78 -8.85
N LEU A 257 15.69 -14.14 -8.58
CA LEU A 257 14.60 -13.17 -8.36
C LEU A 257 14.40 -12.84 -6.88
N LEU A 258 15.05 -13.55 -5.94
CA LEU A 258 15.01 -13.23 -4.51
C LEU A 258 16.23 -12.41 -4.12
N SER A 259 16.02 -11.25 -3.50
CA SER A 259 17.08 -10.31 -3.12
C SER A 259 16.51 -9.19 -2.23
N PRO A 260 17.35 -8.33 -1.61
CA PRO A 260 16.89 -7.15 -0.85
C PRO A 260 16.05 -6.15 -1.69
N ARG A 261 16.07 -6.30 -3.01
CA ARG A 261 15.31 -5.50 -3.97
C ARG A 261 13.89 -6.03 -4.15
N THR A 262 13.67 -7.31 -3.86
CA THR A 262 12.43 -8.04 -4.14
C THR A 262 11.43 -7.88 -3.01
N ILE A 263 10.18 -7.63 -3.38
CA ILE A 263 9.02 -7.57 -2.50
C ILE A 263 8.01 -8.60 -3.00
N LEU A 264 7.70 -9.60 -2.17
CA LEU A 264 6.58 -10.50 -2.41
C LEU A 264 5.31 -9.92 -1.77
N ILE A 265 4.18 -10.00 -2.46
CA ILE A 265 2.88 -9.59 -1.92
C ILE A 265 2.13 -10.84 -1.49
N HIS A 266 1.40 -10.79 -0.37
CA HIS A 266 0.61 -11.84 0.29
C HIS A 266 1.42 -12.86 1.08
N GLY A 267 2.05 -13.85 0.43
CA GLY A 267 2.82 -14.89 1.09
C GLY A 267 2.04 -15.72 2.13
N THR A 268 0.72 -15.94 1.90
CA THR A 268 -0.18 -16.53 2.91
C THR A 268 0.12 -17.99 3.18
N LEU A 269 0.63 -18.71 2.20
CA LEU A 269 0.79 -20.16 2.22
C LEU A 269 2.27 -20.59 2.27
N LEU A 270 3.15 -19.67 2.65
CA LEU A 270 4.57 -19.97 2.88
C LEU A 270 4.75 -20.90 4.09
N ASN A 271 5.54 -21.95 3.91
CA ASN A 271 6.03 -22.77 5.02
C ASN A 271 7.25 -22.16 5.71
N GLU A 272 7.68 -22.72 6.85
CA GLU A 272 8.77 -22.15 7.64
C GLU A 272 10.11 -22.15 6.89
N GLU A 273 10.43 -23.20 6.09
CA GLU A 273 11.66 -23.24 5.27
C GLU A 273 11.67 -22.19 4.16
N GLU A 274 10.52 -21.92 3.56
CA GLU A 274 10.38 -20.87 2.55
C GLU A 274 10.53 -19.47 3.17
N ILE A 275 9.95 -19.25 4.36
CA ILE A 275 10.12 -17.99 5.11
C ILE A 275 11.59 -17.78 5.49
N ASP A 276 12.29 -18.84 5.95
CA ASP A 276 13.72 -18.75 6.29
C ASP A 276 14.56 -18.39 5.05
N LEU A 277 14.26 -18.97 3.88
CA LEU A 277 14.95 -18.62 2.63
C LEU A 277 14.69 -17.17 2.20
N LEU A 278 13.47 -16.65 2.39
CA LEU A 278 13.18 -15.24 2.12
C LEU A 278 13.95 -14.33 3.07
N ALA A 279 14.06 -14.69 4.34
CA ALA A 279 14.84 -13.93 5.32
C ALA A 279 16.34 -13.96 5.00
N GLU A 280 16.90 -15.13 4.61
CA GLU A 280 18.30 -15.27 4.18
C GLU A 280 18.66 -14.44 2.95
N THR A 281 17.70 -14.26 2.02
CA THR A 281 17.87 -13.45 0.82
C THR A 281 17.51 -11.98 1.04
N GLU A 282 17.12 -11.59 2.27
CA GLU A 282 16.61 -10.26 2.62
C GLU A 282 15.42 -9.81 1.75
N THR A 283 14.67 -10.79 1.19
CA THR A 283 13.47 -10.53 0.40
C THR A 283 12.37 -10.00 1.33
N ALA A 284 11.75 -8.89 0.97
CA ALA A 284 10.69 -8.29 1.78
C ALA A 284 9.30 -8.87 1.43
N LEU A 285 8.33 -8.65 2.33
CA LEU A 285 6.96 -9.08 2.13
C LEU A 285 5.96 -7.97 2.46
N VAL A 286 4.91 -7.84 1.66
CA VAL A 286 3.74 -7.02 1.98
C VAL A 286 2.57 -7.96 2.32
N HIS A 287 2.09 -7.85 3.57
CA HIS A 287 0.96 -8.63 4.04
C HIS A 287 -0.35 -7.87 3.84
N CYS A 288 -1.31 -8.49 3.14
CA CYS A 288 -2.63 -7.92 2.81
C CYS A 288 -3.74 -8.73 3.52
N PRO A 289 -3.85 -8.65 4.87
CA PRO A 289 -4.69 -9.57 5.64
C PRO A 289 -6.18 -9.49 5.30
N ALA A 290 -6.69 -8.30 4.92
CA ALA A 290 -8.10 -8.14 4.60
C ALA A 290 -8.49 -8.96 3.36
N THR A 291 -7.74 -8.83 2.27
CA THR A 291 -7.93 -9.60 1.02
C THR A 291 -7.66 -11.10 1.24
N ASN A 292 -6.58 -11.41 1.97
CA ASN A 292 -6.24 -12.81 2.26
C ASN A 292 -7.36 -13.52 3.02
N ALA A 293 -8.02 -12.83 3.97
CA ALA A 293 -9.17 -13.38 4.71
C ALA A 293 -10.36 -13.65 3.79
N TRP A 294 -10.55 -12.83 2.77
CA TRP A 294 -11.63 -13.00 1.80
C TRP A 294 -11.49 -14.30 1.00
N PHE A 295 -10.25 -14.68 0.67
CA PHE A 295 -9.94 -15.99 0.09
C PHE A 295 -9.82 -17.13 1.13
N GLY A 296 -10.10 -16.87 2.41
CA GLY A 296 -10.01 -17.86 3.48
C GLY A 296 -8.59 -18.21 3.90
N ASN A 297 -7.61 -17.38 3.57
CA ASN A 297 -6.19 -17.60 3.86
C ASN A 297 -5.67 -16.70 4.99
N CYS A 298 -4.60 -17.14 5.65
CA CYS A 298 -3.97 -16.40 6.73
C CYS A 298 -2.46 -16.66 6.75
N ALA A 299 -1.66 -15.61 6.59
CA ALA A 299 -0.20 -15.74 6.63
C ALA A 299 0.33 -16.06 8.03
N ASN A 300 1.45 -16.81 8.11
CA ASN A 300 2.16 -17.06 9.36
C ASN A 300 3.04 -15.85 9.75
N LEU A 301 2.40 -14.69 9.88
CA LEU A 301 3.07 -13.42 10.21
C LEU A 301 3.94 -13.51 11.48
N PRO A 302 3.54 -14.20 12.59
CA PRO A 302 4.41 -14.34 13.75
C PRO A 302 5.74 -15.03 13.44
N TYR A 303 5.74 -16.05 12.59
CA TYR A 303 6.99 -16.71 12.19
C TYR A 303 7.83 -15.84 11.27
N MET A 304 7.21 -15.15 10.31
CA MET A 304 7.89 -14.21 9.42
C MET A 304 8.67 -13.15 10.22
N LEU A 305 8.01 -12.55 11.22
CA LEU A 305 8.64 -11.55 12.10
C LEU A 305 9.76 -12.15 12.97
N LYS A 306 9.56 -13.39 13.46
CA LYS A 306 10.59 -14.11 14.24
C LYS A 306 11.81 -14.46 13.39
N ALA A 307 11.63 -14.82 12.13
CA ALA A 307 12.71 -15.09 11.17
C ALA A 307 13.45 -13.82 10.73
N GLY A 308 12.96 -12.62 11.10
CA GLY A 308 13.56 -11.35 10.72
C GLY A 308 13.18 -10.87 9.31
N LEU A 309 12.13 -11.45 8.72
CA LEU A 309 11.66 -11.04 7.40
C LEU A 309 11.17 -9.57 7.46
N PRO A 310 11.63 -8.68 6.55
CA PRO A 310 11.08 -7.34 6.45
C PRO A 310 9.63 -7.41 5.98
N VAL A 311 8.69 -6.87 6.79
CA VAL A 311 7.25 -6.92 6.48
C VAL A 311 6.63 -5.53 6.56
N GLY A 312 5.83 -5.19 5.53
CA GLY A 312 4.90 -4.07 5.51
C GLY A 312 3.44 -4.55 5.40
N LEU A 313 2.50 -3.63 5.52
CA LEU A 313 1.08 -3.90 5.32
C LEU A 313 0.57 -3.22 4.04
N GLY A 314 -0.39 -3.85 3.38
CA GLY A 314 -1.09 -3.31 2.21
C GLY A 314 -2.60 -3.48 2.33
N THR A 315 -3.34 -2.53 1.76
CA THR A 315 -4.81 -2.63 1.66
C THR A 315 -5.24 -3.58 0.56
N ASP A 316 -4.45 -3.66 -0.52
CA ASP A 316 -4.78 -4.41 -1.72
C ASP A 316 -6.14 -3.96 -2.31
N MET A 317 -7.04 -4.87 -2.58
CA MET A 317 -8.43 -4.62 -2.99
C MET A 317 -9.38 -4.97 -1.83
N PRO A 318 -10.47 -4.28 -1.64
CA PRO A 318 -11.00 -3.01 -2.18
C PRO A 318 -10.90 -1.82 -1.20
N ALA A 319 -10.17 -1.95 -0.12
CA ALA A 319 -10.26 -1.01 0.99
C ALA A 319 -9.13 0.02 0.96
N HIS A 320 -9.48 1.31 0.90
CA HIS A 320 -8.51 2.41 0.99
C HIS A 320 -8.27 2.87 2.45
N ASN A 321 -8.53 1.99 3.44
CA ASN A 321 -8.43 2.33 4.85
C ASN A 321 -7.49 1.35 5.58
N LEU A 322 -6.27 1.79 5.81
CA LEU A 322 -5.24 0.96 6.44
C LEU A 322 -5.57 0.61 7.92
N PHE A 323 -6.43 1.36 8.61
CA PHE A 323 -6.91 0.97 9.94
C PHE A 323 -7.73 -0.33 9.91
N ASN A 324 -8.46 -0.60 8.82
CA ASN A 324 -9.13 -1.91 8.64
C ASN A 324 -8.10 -3.04 8.53
N VAL A 325 -6.96 -2.77 7.90
CA VAL A 325 -5.87 -3.75 7.78
C VAL A 325 -5.25 -4.05 9.14
N LEU A 326 -5.02 -3.02 9.99
CA LEU A 326 -4.54 -3.23 11.36
C LEU A 326 -5.49 -4.16 12.15
N LEU A 327 -6.79 -3.91 12.08
CA LEU A 327 -7.81 -4.75 12.71
C LEU A 327 -7.79 -6.18 12.14
N SER A 328 -7.64 -6.33 10.83
CA SER A 328 -7.59 -7.65 10.17
C SER A 328 -6.38 -8.47 10.65
N VAL A 329 -5.22 -7.86 10.87
CA VAL A 329 -4.06 -8.56 11.48
C VAL A 329 -4.42 -9.12 12.85
N LEU A 330 -5.09 -8.34 13.72
CA LEU A 330 -5.53 -8.79 15.04
C LEU A 330 -6.54 -9.93 14.96
N GLN A 331 -7.50 -9.83 14.03
CA GLN A 331 -8.51 -10.86 13.81
C GLN A 331 -7.89 -12.16 13.31
N HIS A 332 -6.95 -12.10 12.37
CA HIS A 332 -6.23 -13.28 11.90
C HIS A 332 -5.47 -13.97 13.04
N GLN A 333 -4.77 -13.21 13.89
CA GLN A 333 -4.12 -13.79 15.07
C GLN A 333 -5.12 -14.47 16.01
N ALA A 334 -6.31 -13.91 16.18
CA ALA A 334 -7.32 -14.47 17.09
C ALA A 334 -7.80 -15.87 16.66
N ILE A 335 -7.88 -16.15 15.36
CA ILE A 335 -8.29 -17.45 14.81
C ILE A 335 -7.12 -18.45 14.64
N MET A 336 -5.87 -17.99 14.64
CA MET A 336 -4.70 -18.86 14.54
C MET A 336 -4.52 -19.75 15.79
N PRO A 337 -3.86 -20.93 15.67
CA PRO A 337 -3.46 -21.73 16.82
C PRO A 337 -2.69 -20.90 17.86
N ARG A 338 -2.95 -21.12 19.17
CA ARG A 338 -2.34 -20.30 20.25
C ARG A 338 -0.83 -20.14 20.16
N LYS A 339 -0.11 -21.17 19.69
CA LYS A 339 1.37 -21.13 19.50
C LYS A 339 1.85 -20.13 18.43
N LEU A 340 0.95 -19.69 17.57
CA LEU A 340 1.24 -18.75 16.49
C LEU A 340 0.70 -17.34 16.78
N ARG A 341 0.22 -17.09 18.01
CA ARG A 341 -0.21 -15.76 18.46
C ARG A 341 0.95 -15.04 19.12
N GLY A 342 0.91 -13.72 19.19
CA GLY A 342 1.90 -12.97 19.96
C GLY A 342 2.38 -11.67 19.33
N ILE A 343 1.69 -11.20 18.27
CA ILE A 343 1.99 -9.86 17.73
C ILE A 343 1.22 -8.84 18.58
N VAL A 344 1.95 -7.90 19.16
CA VAL A 344 1.37 -6.82 19.96
C VAL A 344 0.90 -5.67 19.06
N PRO A 345 -0.08 -4.86 19.49
CA PRO A 345 -0.60 -3.74 18.70
C PRO A 345 0.47 -2.76 18.23
N GLU A 346 1.49 -2.52 19.05
CA GLU A 346 2.64 -1.67 18.73
C GLU A 346 3.36 -2.18 17.47
N LYS A 347 3.58 -3.48 17.39
CA LYS A 347 4.22 -4.10 16.21
C LYS A 347 3.34 -4.00 14.98
N ILE A 348 2.02 -4.14 15.13
CA ILE A 348 1.08 -4.01 14.00
C ILE A 348 1.11 -2.58 13.46
N PHE A 349 1.10 -1.57 14.35
CA PHE A 349 1.19 -0.18 13.95
C PHE A 349 2.54 0.13 13.27
N GLU A 350 3.62 -0.45 13.77
CA GLU A 350 4.94 -0.37 13.14
C GLU A 350 4.94 -0.88 11.71
N LEU A 351 4.31 -2.04 11.44
CA LEU A 351 4.22 -2.60 10.09
C LEU A 351 3.50 -1.65 9.11
N ALA A 352 2.54 -0.85 9.59
CA ALA A 352 1.81 0.14 8.80
C ALA A 352 2.52 1.51 8.68
N THR A 353 3.68 1.66 9.29
CA THR A 353 4.46 2.89 9.28
C THR A 353 5.90 2.61 8.88
N GLN A 354 6.79 2.37 9.81
CA GLN A 354 8.21 2.13 9.54
C GLN A 354 8.45 0.83 8.74
N GLY A 355 7.69 -0.23 9.01
CA GLY A 355 7.80 -1.49 8.26
C GLY A 355 7.46 -1.30 6.78
N GLY A 356 6.34 -0.64 6.49
CA GLY A 356 5.97 -0.27 5.11
C GLY A 356 7.05 0.60 4.44
N ALA A 357 7.59 1.60 5.16
CA ALA A 357 8.69 2.44 4.65
C ALA A 357 9.94 1.62 4.31
N GLN A 358 10.34 0.71 5.20
CA GLN A 358 11.52 -0.16 4.98
C GLN A 358 11.35 -1.04 3.77
N VAL A 359 10.19 -1.69 3.63
CA VAL A 359 9.88 -2.56 2.49
C VAL A 359 9.96 -1.79 1.17
N LEU A 360 9.42 -0.57 1.13
CA LEU A 360 9.47 0.28 -0.07
C LEU A 360 10.83 0.96 -0.31
N GLY A 361 11.81 0.81 0.61
CA GLY A 361 13.12 1.46 0.51
C GLY A 361 13.12 2.94 0.93
N LEU A 362 12.08 3.38 1.66
CA LEU A 362 11.89 4.75 2.13
C LEU A 362 12.12 4.90 3.65
N GLY A 363 12.68 3.87 4.31
CA GLY A 363 12.79 3.79 5.76
C GLY A 363 13.62 4.90 6.41
N ASP A 364 14.60 5.44 5.70
CA ASP A 364 15.40 6.56 6.15
C ASP A 364 14.68 7.91 6.03
N GLU A 365 13.66 7.99 5.19
CA GLU A 365 12.96 9.24 4.87
C GLU A 365 11.66 9.42 5.65
N VAL A 366 10.81 8.38 5.72
CA VAL A 366 9.44 8.45 6.29
C VAL A 366 9.16 7.29 7.27
N GLY A 367 7.93 7.18 7.77
CA GLY A 367 7.46 6.10 8.64
C GLY A 367 7.69 6.33 10.14
N SER A 368 8.36 7.41 10.54
CA SER A 368 8.50 7.82 11.94
C SER A 368 8.72 9.33 12.05
N LEU A 369 8.42 9.93 13.22
CA LEU A 369 8.56 11.36 13.46
C LEU A 369 9.86 11.67 14.22
N HIS A 370 11.01 11.45 13.54
CA HIS A 370 12.33 11.79 14.09
C HIS A 370 12.94 13.01 13.38
N PRO A 371 13.73 13.82 14.09
CA PRO A 371 14.45 14.92 13.44
C PRO A 371 15.29 14.47 12.26
N GLY A 372 15.20 15.22 11.16
CA GLY A 372 15.89 14.94 9.90
C GLY A 372 15.05 14.16 8.86
N LYS A 373 14.00 13.44 9.27
CA LYS A 373 13.06 12.77 8.36
C LYS A 373 12.12 13.78 7.69
N LEU A 374 11.52 13.35 6.59
CA LEU A 374 10.50 14.13 5.88
C LEU A 374 9.24 14.26 6.74
N ALA A 375 8.57 15.39 6.59
CA ALA A 375 7.36 15.70 7.33
C ALA A 375 6.13 15.11 6.63
N ASP A 376 5.98 13.79 6.74
CA ASP A 376 4.77 13.04 6.39
C ASP A 376 4.02 12.77 7.70
N ILE A 377 3.04 13.63 8.02
CA ILE A 377 2.43 13.74 9.35
C ILE A 377 0.92 13.77 9.22
N VAL A 378 0.23 13.03 10.08
CA VAL A 378 -1.22 13.10 10.18
C VAL A 378 -1.68 13.39 11.61
N THR A 379 -2.84 14.02 11.74
CA THR A 379 -3.46 14.27 13.05
C THR A 379 -4.86 13.68 13.12
N ILE A 380 -5.23 13.17 14.29
CA ILE A 380 -6.58 12.66 14.59
C ILE A 380 -7.18 13.53 15.68
N ASP A 381 -8.26 14.23 15.36
CA ASP A 381 -8.98 15.05 16.35
C ASP A 381 -9.90 14.18 17.19
N LEU A 382 -9.62 14.12 18.49
CA LEU A 382 -10.35 13.30 19.45
C LEU A 382 -11.80 13.76 19.69
N ARG A 383 -12.14 14.99 19.29
CA ARG A 383 -13.54 15.48 19.38
C ARG A 383 -14.50 14.72 18.47
N TYR A 384 -13.99 14.19 17.35
CA TYR A 384 -14.81 13.55 16.31
C TYR A 384 -14.60 12.03 16.23
N ASN A 385 -13.69 11.48 17.05
CA ASN A 385 -13.30 10.07 16.99
C ASN A 385 -13.58 9.38 18.35
N SER A 386 -14.83 9.37 18.77
CA SER A 386 -15.27 8.80 20.05
C SER A 386 -15.08 7.28 20.17
N SER A 387 -14.94 6.57 19.04
CA SER A 387 -14.63 5.13 19.02
C SER A 387 -13.28 4.79 19.66
N LEU A 388 -12.37 5.76 19.75
CA LEU A 388 -11.06 5.59 20.38
C LEU A 388 -11.08 5.72 21.93
N PHE A 389 -12.23 5.98 22.54
CA PHE A 389 -12.33 6.07 24.00
C PHE A 389 -12.68 4.73 24.65
N PRO A 390 -12.18 4.44 25.89
CA PRO A 390 -11.24 5.26 26.70
C PRO A 390 -9.81 5.18 26.19
N LEU A 391 -9.05 6.30 26.33
CA LEU A 391 -7.75 6.46 25.73
C LEU A 391 -6.74 7.04 26.74
N ASP A 392 -5.57 6.40 26.82
CA ASP A 392 -4.36 6.90 27.48
C ASP A 392 -3.11 6.57 26.64
N SER A 393 -1.93 7.00 27.06
CA SER A 393 -0.68 6.75 26.34
C SER A 393 -0.29 5.26 26.26
N HIS A 394 -0.78 4.42 27.18
CA HIS A 394 -0.44 3.00 27.22
C HIS A 394 -1.33 2.17 26.28
N ASN A 395 -2.57 2.59 26.06
CA ASN A 395 -3.50 1.86 25.22
C ASN A 395 -3.67 2.46 23.80
N LEU A 396 -3.05 3.61 23.51
CA LEU A 396 -3.25 4.38 22.28
C LEU A 396 -3.09 3.54 21.02
N LEU A 397 -1.97 2.83 20.88
CA LEU A 397 -1.70 2.02 19.69
C LEU A 397 -2.65 0.83 19.57
N ALA A 398 -3.03 0.23 20.71
CA ALA A 398 -4.03 -0.82 20.74
C ALA A 398 -5.41 -0.30 20.29
N MET A 399 -5.81 0.89 20.76
CA MET A 399 -7.08 1.51 20.35
C MET A 399 -7.09 1.90 18.87
N LEU A 400 -5.99 2.42 18.33
CA LEU A 400 -5.86 2.68 16.89
C LEU A 400 -5.96 1.38 16.08
N ALA A 401 -5.32 0.30 16.51
CA ALA A 401 -5.34 -0.97 15.80
C ALA A 401 -6.71 -1.69 15.89
N THR A 402 -7.46 -1.51 16.99
CA THR A 402 -8.75 -2.22 17.18
C THR A 402 -9.96 -1.41 16.76
N ASN A 403 -9.94 -0.10 17.02
CA ASN A 403 -11.11 0.78 16.87
C ASN A 403 -10.86 1.92 15.86
N GLY A 404 -9.69 1.94 15.21
CA GLY A 404 -9.31 3.00 14.28
C GLY A 404 -10.07 2.97 12.94
N ALA A 405 -10.75 1.88 12.61
CA ALA A 405 -11.39 1.68 11.29
C ALA A 405 -12.37 2.79 10.88
N GLY A 406 -13.08 3.40 11.82
CA GLY A 406 -13.96 4.54 11.59
C GLY A 406 -13.29 5.91 11.69
N THR A 407 -11.97 5.95 11.93
CA THR A 407 -11.24 7.20 12.16
C THR A 407 -10.94 7.91 10.85
N GLN A 408 -11.24 9.22 10.81
CA GLN A 408 -10.73 10.11 9.78
C GLN A 408 -9.71 11.07 10.37
N VAL A 409 -8.63 11.32 9.64
CA VAL A 409 -7.61 12.28 10.08
C VAL A 409 -8.12 13.72 9.88
N SER A 410 -7.76 14.60 10.80
CA SER A 410 -8.08 16.02 10.74
C SER A 410 -7.15 16.75 9.78
N ASP A 411 -5.84 16.55 9.96
CA ASP A 411 -4.83 17.16 9.13
C ASP A 411 -3.95 16.08 8.49
N SER A 412 -3.52 16.33 7.27
CA SER A 412 -2.57 15.48 6.55
C SER A 412 -1.53 16.36 5.88
N MET A 413 -0.27 16.08 6.16
CA MET A 413 0.91 16.74 5.61
C MET A 413 1.79 15.68 4.92
N VAL A 414 2.24 15.97 3.71
CA VAL A 414 3.18 15.14 2.96
C VAL A 414 4.32 16.02 2.47
N ASN A 415 5.55 15.60 2.70
CA ASN A 415 6.76 16.35 2.32
C ASN A 415 6.73 17.81 2.80
N GLY A 416 6.13 18.06 3.99
CA GLY A 416 6.02 19.39 4.59
C GLY A 416 4.89 20.28 4.06
N GLU A 417 4.10 19.78 3.11
CA GLU A 417 2.94 20.50 2.55
C GLU A 417 1.63 19.89 3.05
N PHE A 418 0.71 20.75 3.49
CA PHE A 418 -0.61 20.29 3.90
C PHE A 418 -1.46 19.90 2.69
N LEU A 419 -2.01 18.71 2.73
CA LEU A 419 -3.05 18.25 1.80
C LEU A 419 -4.45 18.51 2.37
N ARG A 420 -4.58 18.41 3.70
CA ARG A 420 -5.83 18.52 4.43
C ARG A 420 -5.60 19.24 5.76
N ILE A 421 -6.48 20.17 6.11
CA ILE A 421 -6.49 20.89 7.40
C ILE A 421 -7.94 20.91 7.92
N ASP A 422 -8.09 20.63 9.23
CA ASP A 422 -9.39 20.62 9.94
C ASP A 422 -10.48 19.84 9.19
N GLY A 423 -10.10 18.76 8.53
CA GLY A 423 -11.02 17.89 7.82
C GLY A 423 -11.34 18.30 6.38
N ALA A 424 -10.81 19.40 5.87
CA ALA A 424 -11.02 19.88 4.51
C ALA A 424 -9.77 19.75 3.65
N PHE A 425 -9.89 19.30 2.41
CA PHE A 425 -8.80 19.35 1.42
C PHE A 425 -8.51 20.79 1.01
N ILE A 426 -7.22 21.10 0.79
CA ILE A 426 -6.78 22.46 0.45
C ILE A 426 -6.95 22.73 -1.05
N HIS A 427 -6.66 21.73 -1.89
CA HIS A 427 -6.58 21.91 -3.35
C HIS A 427 -7.50 20.96 -4.13
N LEU A 428 -8.26 20.10 -3.45
CA LEU A 428 -9.17 19.14 -4.08
C LEU A 428 -10.62 19.46 -3.75
N ASP A 429 -11.48 19.36 -4.76
CA ASP A 429 -12.93 19.35 -4.58
C ASP A 429 -13.41 17.91 -4.37
N GLU A 430 -13.53 17.52 -3.10
CA GLU A 430 -13.89 16.14 -2.72
C GLU A 430 -15.26 15.75 -3.30
N GLU A 431 -16.25 16.65 -3.28
CA GLU A 431 -17.61 16.36 -3.77
C GLU A 431 -17.59 16.10 -5.29
N ALA A 432 -16.88 16.91 -6.04
CA ALA A 432 -16.72 16.74 -7.49
C ALA A 432 -15.98 15.44 -7.83
N ILE A 433 -14.93 15.09 -7.08
CA ILE A 433 -14.17 13.85 -7.28
C ILE A 433 -15.05 12.62 -7.03
N VAL A 434 -15.82 12.61 -5.92
CA VAL A 434 -16.74 11.51 -5.61
C VAL A 434 -17.82 11.38 -6.67
N ALA A 435 -18.43 12.49 -7.12
CA ALA A 435 -19.45 12.47 -8.17
C ALA A 435 -18.90 11.91 -9.48
N ARG A 436 -17.68 12.31 -9.86
CA ARG A 436 -17.03 11.82 -11.09
C ARG A 436 -16.67 10.32 -11.03
N ALA A 437 -16.22 9.85 -9.88
CA ALA A 437 -15.96 8.42 -9.68
C ALA A 437 -17.26 7.59 -9.77
N GLN A 438 -18.36 8.10 -9.22
CA GLN A 438 -19.68 7.46 -9.33
C GLN A 438 -20.14 7.38 -10.80
N GLU A 439 -19.99 8.46 -11.59
CA GLU A 439 -20.30 8.43 -13.03
C GLU A 439 -19.53 7.32 -13.76
N TRP A 440 -18.24 7.16 -13.49
CA TRP A 440 -17.45 6.06 -14.08
C TRP A 440 -17.94 4.68 -13.65
N CYS A 441 -18.30 4.52 -12.38
CA CYS A 441 -18.88 3.27 -11.88
C CYS A 441 -20.21 2.96 -12.58
N ASP A 442 -21.07 3.93 -12.81
CA ASP A 442 -22.36 3.77 -13.49
C ASP A 442 -22.13 3.37 -14.98
N ILE A 443 -21.19 4.04 -15.67
CA ILE A 443 -20.81 3.69 -17.06
C ILE A 443 -20.26 2.27 -17.13
N PHE A 444 -19.39 1.89 -16.20
CA PHE A 444 -18.85 0.54 -16.14
C PHE A 444 -19.94 -0.50 -15.87
N ALA A 445 -20.89 -0.20 -14.99
CA ALA A 445 -22.03 -1.04 -14.67
C ALA A 445 -22.86 -1.39 -15.94
N GLU A 446 -23.18 -0.38 -16.74
CA GLU A 446 -23.90 -0.55 -18.01
C GLU A 446 -23.08 -1.36 -19.03
N PHE A 447 -21.79 -1.08 -19.16
CA PHE A 447 -20.88 -1.83 -20.03
C PHE A 447 -20.83 -3.31 -19.64
N TYR A 448 -20.61 -3.61 -18.35
CA TYR A 448 -20.50 -4.98 -17.84
C TYR A 448 -21.80 -5.76 -18.03
N ALA A 449 -22.95 -5.16 -17.69
CA ALA A 449 -24.26 -5.78 -17.88
C ALA A 449 -24.52 -6.13 -19.37
N THR A 450 -24.17 -5.23 -20.28
CA THR A 450 -24.31 -5.44 -21.73
C THR A 450 -23.39 -6.55 -22.24
N SER A 451 -22.13 -6.55 -21.82
CA SER A 451 -21.14 -7.57 -22.22
C SER A 451 -21.54 -8.96 -21.73
N LYS A 452 -22.06 -9.06 -20.49
CA LYS A 452 -22.58 -10.33 -19.94
C LYS A 452 -23.76 -10.87 -20.74
N GLN A 453 -24.70 -9.99 -21.16
CA GLN A 453 -25.85 -10.38 -21.99
C GLN A 453 -25.44 -10.91 -23.39
N LEU A 454 -24.40 -10.31 -23.97
CA LEU A 454 -23.90 -10.68 -25.30
C LEU A 454 -22.93 -11.88 -25.26
N ASN A 455 -22.62 -12.38 -24.06
CA ASN A 455 -21.64 -13.45 -23.82
C ASN A 455 -20.29 -13.18 -24.54
N GLN A 456 -19.88 -11.90 -24.54
CA GLN A 456 -18.62 -11.48 -25.14
C GLN A 456 -17.49 -11.60 -24.13
N PRO A 457 -16.32 -12.15 -24.52
CA PRO A 457 -15.15 -12.10 -23.66
C PRO A 457 -14.71 -10.64 -23.51
N MET A 458 -14.54 -10.20 -22.27
CA MET A 458 -14.12 -8.83 -21.95
C MET A 458 -12.60 -8.63 -22.10
N THR A 459 -11.86 -9.74 -22.14
CA THR A 459 -10.42 -9.77 -22.40
C THR A 459 -10.08 -10.91 -23.35
N LYS A 460 -9.04 -10.71 -24.16
CA LYS A 460 -8.53 -11.75 -25.05
C LYS A 460 -7.41 -12.50 -24.38
N ARG A 461 -7.65 -13.78 -24.03
CA ARG A 461 -6.58 -14.67 -23.55
C ARG A 461 -5.64 -15.03 -24.68
N LEU A 462 -4.35 -14.97 -24.41
CA LEU A 462 -3.33 -15.59 -25.22
C LEU A 462 -3.23 -17.06 -24.79
N HIS A 463 -3.37 -17.95 -25.74
CA HIS A 463 -3.55 -19.41 -25.60
C HIS A 463 -2.68 -20.17 -24.56
N ASP A 464 -3.15 -21.39 -24.27
CA ASP A 464 -2.75 -22.42 -23.31
C ASP A 464 -1.25 -22.83 -23.22
N ASP A 465 -0.35 -22.18 -23.95
CA ASP A 465 1.11 -22.48 -23.95
C ASP A 465 1.88 -21.82 -22.79
N PHE A 466 1.16 -21.32 -21.78
CA PHE A 466 1.68 -20.40 -20.76
C PHE A 466 2.50 -21.07 -19.66
N LEU A 467 2.21 -22.34 -19.37
CA LEU A 467 2.85 -23.07 -18.28
C LEU A 467 4.12 -23.83 -18.69
N MET A 468 4.55 -23.68 -19.95
CA MET A 468 5.70 -24.43 -20.45
C MET A 468 6.82 -23.51 -20.95
N VAL A 469 7.94 -23.50 -20.18
CA VAL A 469 9.29 -23.00 -20.47
C VAL A 469 9.54 -21.54 -20.18
#